data_6c6f166189c7f40adaf1f499358e2947
#
_entry.id   6c6f166189c7f40adaf1f499358e2947
#
_cell.length_a   1.000
_cell.length_b   1.000
_cell.length_c   1.000
_cell.angle_alpha   90.00
_cell.angle_beta   90.00
_cell.angle_gamma   90.00
#
_symmetry.space_group_name_H-M   'P 1'
#
loop_
_entity.id
_entity.type
_entity.pdbx_description
1 polymer ?
#
loop_
_entity_poly.entity_id
_entity_poly.type
_entity_poly.pdbx_seq_one_letter_code
_entity_poly.pdbx_strand_id
1 'polypeptide(L)' 'MRAEIHEGTGLQYVTVVPDEYTSGDSYPLMIMLHGFGANMQDLAGLAPAINSTGYIYACPNAPIPFQLGPGQTGFGW' A
#
# COMPACT_ATOMS: atom_id res chain seq x y z
N MET A 1 9.08 -8.69 5.47
CA MET A 1 8.03 -8.55 4.44
C MET A 1 8.61 -7.96 3.17
N ARG A 2 8.00 -8.26 2.04
CA ARG A 2 8.40 -7.71 0.74
C ARG A 2 7.32 -6.79 0.22
N ALA A 3 7.71 -5.64 -0.31
CA ALA A 3 6.79 -4.66 -0.89
C ALA A 3 7.10 -4.51 -2.38
N GLU A 4 6.06 -4.47 -3.20
CA GLU A 4 6.17 -4.24 -4.65
C GLU A 4 5.17 -3.18 -5.07
N ILE A 5 5.59 -2.30 -5.97
CA ILE A 5 4.72 -1.29 -6.56
C ILE A 5 4.15 -1.82 -7.87
N HIS A 6 2.85 -1.68 -8.04
CA HIS A 6 2.15 -2.09 -9.24
C HIS A 6 1.39 -0.92 -9.84
N GLU A 7 1.25 -0.93 -11.17
CA GLU A 7 0.39 0.00 -11.86
C GLU A 7 -0.84 -0.73 -12.38
N GLY A 8 -2.00 -0.40 -11.81
CA GLY A 8 -3.27 -0.87 -12.32
C GLY A 8 -3.81 0.05 -13.41
N THR A 9 -5.00 -0.24 -13.91
CA THR A 9 -5.62 0.52 -14.99
C THR A 9 -5.95 1.97 -14.60
N GLY A 10 -6.30 2.21 -13.35
CA GLY A 10 -6.63 3.55 -12.86
C GLY A 10 -5.87 3.99 -11.63
N LEU A 11 -5.15 3.08 -10.97
CA LEU A 11 -4.45 3.37 -9.72
C LEU A 11 -3.12 2.64 -9.67
N GLN A 12 -2.15 3.27 -9.03
CA GLN A 12 -0.97 2.56 -8.53
C GLN A 12 -1.29 1.96 -7.17
N TYR A 13 -0.63 0.87 -6.81
CA TYR A 13 -0.78 0.28 -5.49
C TYR A 13 0.48 -0.46 -5.08
N VAL A 14 0.68 -0.56 -3.77
CA VAL A 14 1.76 -1.35 -3.18
C VAL A 14 1.17 -2.62 -2.61
N THR A 15 1.76 -3.76 -2.94
CA THR A 15 1.47 -5.01 -2.24
C THR A 15 2.58 -5.31 -1.26
N VAL A 16 2.22 -5.76 -0.06
CA VAL A 16 3.16 -6.18 0.96
C VAL A 16 2.83 -7.61 1.35
N VAL A 17 3.81 -8.50 1.20
CA VAL A 17 3.63 -9.93 1.49
C VAL A 17 4.65 -10.40 2.51
N PRO A 18 4.32 -11.43 3.31
CA PRO A 18 5.29 -12.02 4.24
C PRO A 18 6.53 -12.56 3.51
N ASP A 19 7.68 -12.58 4.18
CA ASP A 19 8.89 -13.15 3.61
C ASP A 19 8.73 -14.63 3.27
N GLU A 20 7.89 -15.32 4.04
CA GLU A 20 7.62 -16.76 3.86
C GLU A 20 6.40 -17.01 2.98
N TYR A 21 5.96 -16.01 2.23
CA TYR A 21 4.81 -16.14 1.33
C TYR A 21 5.05 -17.24 0.30
N THR A 22 4.06 -18.12 0.15
CA THR A 22 4.02 -19.13 -0.90
C THR A 22 2.72 -19.01 -1.67
N SER A 23 2.78 -19.10 -2.99
CA SER A 23 1.61 -18.97 -3.85
C SER A 23 0.57 -20.09 -3.69
N GLY A 24 0.95 -21.19 -3.05
CA GLY A 24 0.04 -22.30 -2.77
C GLY A 24 -0.81 -22.12 -1.54
N ASP A 25 -0.48 -21.16 -0.67
CA ASP A 25 -1.20 -20.90 0.55
C ASP A 25 -2.21 -19.76 0.36
N SER A 26 -3.26 -19.78 1.19
CA SER A 26 -4.26 -18.73 1.22
C SER A 26 -3.97 -17.79 2.38
N TYR A 27 -4.04 -16.48 2.13
CA TYR A 27 -3.84 -15.45 3.13
C TYR A 27 -5.01 -14.49 3.13
N PRO A 28 -5.46 -14.02 4.29
CA PRO A 28 -6.39 -12.90 4.34
C PRO A 28 -5.78 -11.68 3.67
N LEU A 29 -6.59 -10.97 2.90
CA LEU A 29 -6.17 -9.72 2.25
C LEU A 29 -6.68 -8.54 3.06
N MET A 30 -5.76 -7.63 3.38
CA MET A 30 -6.11 -6.36 4.02
C MET A 30 -5.86 -5.23 3.01
N ILE A 31 -6.92 -4.50 2.68
CA ILE A 31 -6.82 -3.32 1.83
C ILE A 31 -6.73 -2.10 2.75
N MET A 32 -5.66 -1.33 2.61
CA MET A 32 -5.43 -0.16 3.46
C MET A 32 -5.48 1.11 2.61
N LEU A 33 -6.44 1.98 2.94
CA LEU A 33 -6.66 3.24 2.25
C LEU A 33 -6.04 4.38 3.05
N HIS A 34 -5.10 5.11 2.43
CA HIS A 34 -4.46 6.25 3.11
C HIS A 34 -5.42 7.43 3.21
N GLY A 35 -5.10 8.37 4.12
CA GLY A 35 -5.86 9.59 4.27
C GLY A 35 -5.49 10.65 3.23
N PHE A 36 -6.27 11.72 3.20
CA PHE A 36 -6.03 12.87 2.32
C PHE A 36 -4.63 13.44 2.52
N GLY A 37 -3.95 13.69 1.43
CA GLY A 37 -2.61 14.27 1.47
C GLY A 37 -1.48 13.27 1.73
N ALA A 38 -1.80 12.01 1.98
CA ALA A 38 -0.81 10.95 2.17
C ALA A 38 -0.55 10.20 0.85
N ASN A 39 0.02 9.02 0.93
CA ASN A 39 0.30 8.19 -0.22
C ASN A 39 0.34 6.71 0.17
N MET A 40 0.45 5.84 -0.85
CA MET A 40 0.41 4.39 -0.64
C MET A 40 1.56 3.87 0.23
N GLN A 41 2.74 4.48 0.19
CA GLN A 41 3.90 4.03 0.95
C GLN A 41 3.73 4.28 2.46
N ASP A 42 2.97 5.29 2.84
CA ASP A 42 2.74 5.59 4.26
C ASP A 42 2.10 4.43 4.99
N LEU A 43 1.11 3.78 4.37
CA LEU A 43 0.44 2.63 4.97
C LEU A 43 1.21 1.34 4.77
N ALA A 44 1.85 1.17 3.63
CA ALA A 44 2.67 -0.02 3.38
C ALA A 44 3.75 -0.19 4.46
N GLY A 45 4.30 0.91 4.95
CA GLY A 45 5.29 0.91 6.03
C GLY A 45 4.73 0.43 7.37
N LEU A 46 3.42 0.44 7.56
CA LEU A 46 2.79 -0.02 8.80
C LEU A 46 2.53 -1.53 8.81
N ALA A 47 2.53 -2.19 7.66
CA ALA A 47 2.18 -3.59 7.55
C ALA A 47 2.98 -4.51 8.51
N PRO A 48 4.32 -4.36 8.63
CA PRO A 48 5.08 -5.20 9.57
C PRO A 48 4.67 -5.02 11.02
N ALA A 49 4.20 -3.83 11.40
CA ALA A 49 3.77 -3.55 12.76
C ALA A 49 2.39 -4.14 13.07
N ILE A 50 1.56 -4.33 12.05
CA ILE A 50 0.23 -4.91 12.22
C ILE A 50 0.33 -6.44 12.29
N ASN A 51 0.87 -7.07 11.26
CA ASN A 51 1.11 -8.51 11.25
C ASN A 51 2.06 -8.85 10.10
N SER A 52 3.23 -9.39 10.41
CA SER A 52 4.27 -9.63 9.41
C SER A 52 4.20 -11.02 8.77
N THR A 53 3.28 -11.89 9.20
CA THR A 53 3.27 -13.28 8.77
C THR A 53 1.93 -13.79 8.26
N GLY A 54 0.81 -13.21 8.70
CA GLY A 54 -0.52 -13.77 8.48
C GLY A 54 -1.38 -13.09 7.43
N TYR A 55 -0.92 -11.99 6.83
CA TYR A 55 -1.72 -11.20 5.90
C TYR A 55 -0.96 -10.79 4.67
N ILE A 56 -1.69 -10.62 3.56
CA ILE A 56 -1.23 -9.90 2.39
C ILE A 56 -1.90 -8.52 2.44
N TYR A 57 -1.15 -7.47 2.19
CA TYR A 57 -1.65 -6.10 2.21
C TYR A 57 -1.66 -5.54 0.80
N ALA A 58 -2.72 -4.79 0.48
CA ALA A 58 -2.79 -3.99 -0.74
C ALA A 58 -3.06 -2.55 -0.34
N CYS A 59 -2.18 -1.65 -0.73
CA CYS A 59 -2.24 -0.23 -0.36
C CYS A 59 -2.34 0.60 -1.64
N PRO A 60 -3.56 0.89 -2.11
CA PRO A 60 -3.72 1.70 -3.32
C PRO A 60 -3.37 3.17 -3.04
N ASN A 61 -2.84 3.83 -4.07
CA ASN A 61 -2.58 5.26 -4.04
C ASN A 61 -3.78 5.98 -4.63
N ALA A 62 -4.29 6.98 -3.92
CA ALA A 62 -5.41 7.77 -4.41
C ALA A 62 -5.05 8.47 -5.72
N PRO A 63 -6.02 8.65 -6.65
CA PRO A 63 -5.71 9.08 -8.01
C PRO A 63 -5.51 10.58 -8.18
N ILE A 64 -5.90 11.40 -7.20
CA ILE A 64 -5.90 12.86 -7.36
C ILE A 64 -4.69 13.43 -6.63
N PRO A 65 -3.68 13.98 -7.36
CA PRO A 65 -2.54 14.60 -6.71
C PRO A 65 -2.88 16.01 -6.21
N PHE A 66 -2.35 16.35 -5.04
CA PHE A 66 -2.44 17.69 -4.47
C PHE A 66 -1.06 18.18 -4.10
N GLN A 67 -0.79 19.43 -4.38
CA GLN A 67 0.44 20.07 -3.95
C GLN A 67 0.25 20.57 -2.52
N LEU A 68 0.99 19.98 -1.58
CA LEU A 68 0.92 20.31 -0.16
C LEU A 68 1.84 21.48 0.22
N GLY A 69 2.84 21.76 -0.62
CA GLY A 69 3.82 22.80 -0.43
C GLY A 69 4.91 22.69 -1.48
N PRO A 70 5.93 23.56 -1.49
CA PRO A 70 7.00 23.48 -2.48
C PRO A 70 7.69 22.12 -2.43
N GLY A 71 7.64 21.39 -3.55
CA GLY A 71 8.25 20.07 -3.65
C GLY A 71 7.54 18.95 -2.92
N GLN A 72 6.32 19.21 -2.38
CA GLN A 72 5.56 18.19 -1.65
C GLN A 72 4.25 17.89 -2.35
N THR A 73 4.00 16.62 -2.66
CA THR A 73 2.76 16.15 -3.27
C THR A 73 2.14 15.08 -2.40
N GLY A 74 0.85 15.22 -2.12
CA GLY A 74 0.02 14.19 -1.51
C GLY A 74 -1.11 13.81 -2.45
N PHE A 75 -1.90 12.81 -2.06
CA PHE A 75 -2.95 12.26 -2.92
C PHE A 75 -4.26 12.19 -2.17
N GLY A 76 -5.37 12.27 -2.91
CA GLY A 76 -6.72 12.21 -2.39
C GLY A 76 -7.63 11.33 -3.24
N TRP A 77 -8.63 10.81 -2.59
CA TRP A 77 -9.65 9.95 -3.21
C TRP A 77 -10.72 10.71 -3.92
#